data_6d61f3af436e89343cfd1182655a7619
#
_entry.id   6d61f3af436e89343cfd1182655a7619
#
_cell.length_a   1.000
_cell.length_b   1.000
_cell.length_c   1.000
_cell.angle_alpha   90.00
_cell.angle_beta   90.00
_cell.angle_gamma   90.00
#
_symmetry.space_group_name_H-M   'P 1'
#
loop_
_entity.id
_entity.type
_entity.pdbx_description
1 polymer ?
#
loop_
_entity_poly.entity_id
_entity_poly.type
_entity_poly.pdbx_seq_one_letter_code
_entity_poly.pdbx_strand_id
1 'polypeptide(L)'
;FLKIGLIPGDGGAWLLPRQIGLSRASELLFTGKTIAAETAAEWGLVSEVVDDDALTATARAMADDICAQSPEALRAAKRLLRHGQAASFDTVMEMSATTQALMHQMSDHQAAISAMLDKVQADYKDE
;
A
#
# COMPACT_ATOMS: atom_id res chain seq x y z
N PHE A 1 -13.38 16.85 -12.09
CA PHE A 1 -14.77 16.36 -12.09
C PHE A 1 -15.76 17.51 -11.85
N LEU A 2 -15.71 18.19 -10.71
CA LEU A 2 -16.68 19.23 -10.36
C LEU A 2 -16.74 20.39 -11.37
N LYS A 3 -15.60 20.76 -11.97
CA LYS A 3 -15.55 21.79 -13.04
C LYS A 3 -16.38 21.46 -14.28
N ILE A 4 -16.68 20.17 -14.49
CA ILE A 4 -17.50 19.68 -15.61
C ILE A 4 -18.84 19.10 -15.14
N GLY A 5 -19.25 19.39 -13.90
CA GLY A 5 -20.51 18.96 -13.34
C GLY A 5 -20.59 17.49 -12.94
N LEU A 6 -19.45 16.81 -12.76
CA LEU A 6 -19.37 15.42 -12.33
C LEU A 6 -18.87 15.32 -10.88
N ILE A 7 -19.19 14.22 -10.23
CA ILE A 7 -18.64 13.84 -8.93
C ILE A 7 -17.36 12.99 -9.10
N PRO A 8 -16.49 12.88 -8.08
CA PRO A 8 -15.33 11.96 -8.09
C PRO A 8 -15.78 10.50 -7.92
N GLY A 9 -16.39 9.94 -8.97
CA GLY A 9 -16.99 8.59 -8.99
C GLY A 9 -15.98 7.45 -9.12
N ASP A 10 -14.71 7.76 -9.25
CA ASP A 10 -13.57 6.84 -9.37
C ASP A 10 -13.04 6.32 -8.03
N GLY A 11 -13.73 6.61 -6.92
CA GLY A 11 -13.31 6.28 -5.56
C GLY A 11 -12.60 7.42 -4.83
N GLY A 12 -12.34 8.54 -5.47
CA GLY A 12 -11.65 9.68 -4.87
C GLY A 12 -12.32 10.20 -3.60
N ALA A 13 -13.67 10.22 -3.56
CA ALA A 13 -14.42 10.62 -2.38
C ALA A 13 -14.20 9.72 -1.15
N TRP A 14 -13.84 8.46 -1.34
CA TRP A 14 -13.54 7.51 -0.26
C TRP A 14 -12.04 7.46 0.07
N LEU A 15 -11.18 7.46 -0.94
CA LEU A 15 -9.74 7.30 -0.79
C LEU A 15 -9.06 8.56 -0.27
N LEU A 16 -9.33 9.73 -0.88
CA LEU A 16 -8.61 10.97 -0.54
C LEU A 16 -8.72 11.36 0.95
N PRO A 17 -9.93 11.37 1.58
CA PRO A 17 -10.02 11.73 2.99
C PRO A 17 -9.23 10.80 3.92
N ARG A 18 -9.02 9.56 3.53
CA ARG A 18 -8.24 8.57 4.28
C ARG A 18 -6.74 8.76 4.14
N GLN A 19 -6.30 9.30 3.03
CA GLN A 19 -4.89 9.60 2.78
C GLN A 19 -4.46 10.94 3.38
N ILE A 20 -5.20 12.02 3.12
CA ILE A 20 -4.79 13.40 3.42
C ILE A 20 -5.70 14.11 4.43
N GLY A 21 -6.68 13.40 4.99
CA GLY A 21 -7.68 13.97 5.88
C GLY A 21 -8.81 14.70 5.15
N LEU A 22 -9.98 14.82 5.83
CA LEU A 22 -11.20 15.36 5.22
C LEU A 22 -11.05 16.80 4.76
N SER A 23 -10.35 17.64 5.52
CA SER A 23 -10.20 19.07 5.19
C SER A 23 -9.47 19.28 3.87
N ARG A 24 -8.29 18.69 3.69
CA ARG A 24 -7.49 18.77 2.47
C ARG A 24 -8.19 18.12 1.28
N ALA A 25 -8.83 16.97 1.50
CA ALA A 25 -9.61 16.29 0.49
C ALA A 25 -10.79 17.14 -0.01
N SER A 26 -11.54 17.77 0.90
CA SER A 26 -12.64 18.68 0.56
C SER A 26 -12.14 19.90 -0.22
N GLU A 27 -11.04 20.50 0.21
CA GLU A 27 -10.43 21.63 -0.49
C GLU A 27 -10.05 21.25 -1.91
N LEU A 28 -9.33 20.15 -2.12
CA LEU A 28 -8.95 19.66 -3.45
C LEU A 28 -10.16 19.38 -4.33
N LEU A 29 -11.12 18.62 -3.82
CA LEU A 29 -12.29 18.21 -4.59
C LEU A 29 -13.17 19.40 -4.93
N PHE A 30 -13.50 20.28 -3.97
CA PHE A 30 -14.47 21.34 -4.18
C PHE A 30 -13.90 22.50 -4.99
N THR A 31 -12.62 22.81 -4.84
CA THR A 31 -11.98 23.87 -5.63
C THR A 31 -11.50 23.38 -7.00
N GLY A 32 -11.26 22.07 -7.13
CA GLY A 32 -10.65 21.49 -8.32
C GLY A 32 -9.27 22.05 -8.63
N LYS A 33 -8.53 22.52 -7.58
CA LYS A 33 -7.17 23.03 -7.74
C LYS A 33 -6.18 21.90 -8.03
N THR A 34 -5.10 22.24 -8.71
CA THR A 34 -3.93 21.38 -8.86
C THR A 34 -2.95 21.69 -7.74
N ILE A 35 -2.31 20.68 -7.18
CA ILE A 35 -1.21 20.84 -6.22
C ILE A 35 0.10 20.38 -6.85
N ALA A 36 1.22 20.91 -6.37
CA ALA A 36 2.55 20.45 -6.75
C ALA A 36 2.87 19.09 -6.13
N ALA A 37 3.83 18.36 -6.70
CA ALA A 37 4.24 17.05 -6.23
C ALA A 37 4.77 17.10 -4.79
N GLU A 38 5.55 18.13 -4.44
CA GLU A 38 6.07 18.36 -3.10
C GLU A 38 4.96 18.54 -2.07
N THR A 39 3.91 19.28 -2.42
CA THR A 39 2.72 19.44 -1.58
C THR A 39 1.98 18.10 -1.40
N ALA A 40 1.92 17.30 -2.46
CA ALA A 40 1.32 15.95 -2.38
C ALA A 40 2.10 15.04 -1.45
N ALA A 41 3.44 15.10 -1.45
CA ALA A 41 4.30 14.38 -0.53
C ALA A 41 4.15 14.87 0.92
N GLU A 42 4.18 16.19 1.13
CA GLU A 42 3.96 16.80 2.45
C GLU A 42 2.61 16.38 3.07
N TRP A 43 1.59 16.22 2.23
CA TRP A 43 0.27 15.79 2.67
C TRP A 43 0.15 14.26 2.85
N GLY A 44 1.14 13.49 2.43
CA GLY A 44 1.12 12.04 2.48
C GLY A 44 0.27 11.39 1.38
N LEU A 45 -0.01 12.11 0.30
CA LEU A 45 -0.76 11.60 -0.86
C LEU A 45 0.11 10.69 -1.73
N VAL A 46 1.41 10.97 -1.81
CA VAL A 46 2.43 10.18 -2.50
C VAL A 46 3.55 9.83 -1.53
N SER A 47 4.25 8.72 -1.77
CA SER A 47 5.31 8.22 -0.91
C SER A 47 6.62 9.00 -1.09
N GLU A 48 6.91 9.41 -2.33
CA GLU A 48 8.16 10.06 -2.71
C GLU A 48 7.96 10.98 -3.91
N VAL A 49 8.79 11.99 -4.03
CA VAL A 49 8.89 12.87 -5.19
C VAL A 49 10.32 12.80 -5.70
N VAL A 50 10.48 12.59 -6.98
CA VAL A 50 11.76 12.47 -7.66
C VAL A 50 11.73 13.26 -8.96
N ASP A 51 12.89 13.52 -9.55
CA ASP A 51 12.98 14.12 -10.88
C ASP A 51 12.33 13.22 -11.95
N ASP A 52 11.78 13.82 -13.00
CA ASP A 52 11.01 13.12 -14.04
C ASP A 52 11.82 11.99 -14.71
N ASP A 53 13.12 12.18 -14.90
CA ASP A 53 14.02 11.19 -15.49
C ASP A 53 14.33 10.03 -14.55
N ALA A 54 14.23 10.22 -13.23
CA ALA A 54 14.42 9.20 -12.21
C ALA A 54 13.16 8.38 -11.90
N LEU A 55 11.96 8.87 -12.26
CA LEU A 55 10.68 8.29 -11.85
C LEU A 55 10.57 6.79 -12.13
N THR A 56 10.89 6.39 -13.36
CA THR A 56 10.78 4.97 -13.75
C THR A 56 11.76 4.08 -13.00
N ALA A 57 12.99 4.56 -12.79
CA ALA A 57 14.01 3.80 -12.07
C ALA A 57 13.64 3.64 -10.59
N THR A 58 13.19 4.71 -9.94
CA THR A 58 12.73 4.67 -8.54
C THR A 58 11.52 3.76 -8.36
N ALA A 59 10.52 3.85 -9.25
CA ALA A 59 9.35 3.00 -9.19
C ALA A 59 9.72 1.51 -9.39
N ARG A 60 10.67 1.20 -10.29
CA ARG A 60 11.17 -0.17 -10.49
C ARG A 60 11.90 -0.69 -9.25
N ALA A 61 12.79 0.10 -8.67
CA ALA A 61 13.50 -0.29 -7.46
C ALA A 61 12.52 -0.63 -6.31
N MET A 62 11.50 0.20 -6.09
CA MET A 62 10.45 -0.10 -5.10
C MET A 62 9.67 -1.38 -5.45
N ALA A 63 9.37 -1.61 -6.73
CA ALA A 63 8.71 -2.83 -7.17
C ALA A 63 9.59 -4.07 -6.94
N ASP A 64 10.89 -3.96 -7.20
CA ASP A 64 11.85 -5.05 -6.98
C ASP A 64 11.96 -5.39 -5.48
N ASP A 65 12.00 -4.38 -4.60
CA ASP A 65 11.96 -4.57 -3.14
C ASP A 65 10.69 -5.30 -2.68
N ILE A 66 9.54 -4.97 -3.28
CA ILE A 66 8.27 -5.66 -3.01
C ILE A 66 8.33 -7.09 -3.55
N CYS A 67 8.81 -7.29 -4.76
CA CYS A 67 8.92 -8.62 -5.39
C CYS A 67 9.92 -9.55 -4.66
N ALA A 68 10.84 -8.98 -3.89
CA ALA A 68 11.76 -9.76 -3.05
C ALA A 68 11.10 -10.37 -1.80
N GLN A 69 9.84 -10.03 -1.52
CA GLN A 69 9.11 -10.58 -0.37
C GLN A 69 8.24 -11.79 -0.77
N SER A 70 7.87 -12.63 0.21
CA SER A 70 6.96 -13.76 -0.02
C SER A 70 5.65 -13.31 -0.69
N PRO A 71 5.28 -13.85 -1.85
CA PRO A 71 4.04 -13.50 -2.55
C PRO A 71 2.80 -13.75 -1.70
N GLU A 72 2.74 -14.84 -0.96
CA GLU A 72 1.60 -15.17 -0.10
C GLU A 72 1.48 -14.23 1.09
N ALA A 73 2.59 -13.89 1.73
CA ALA A 73 2.61 -12.93 2.83
C ALA A 73 2.18 -11.53 2.35
N LEU A 74 2.63 -11.09 1.16
CA LEU A 74 2.19 -9.84 0.54
C LEU A 74 0.69 -9.81 0.27
N ARG A 75 0.14 -10.88 -0.31
CA ARG A 75 -1.30 -10.99 -0.59
C ARG A 75 -2.11 -10.95 0.71
N ALA A 76 -1.65 -11.65 1.74
CA ALA A 76 -2.27 -11.67 3.06
C ALA A 76 -2.23 -10.29 3.73
N ALA A 77 -1.06 -9.66 3.77
CA ALA A 77 -0.87 -8.32 4.34
C ALA A 77 -1.75 -7.27 3.62
N LYS A 78 -1.80 -7.29 2.29
CA LYS A 78 -2.66 -6.40 1.49
C LYS A 78 -4.14 -6.57 1.83
N ARG A 79 -4.61 -7.81 2.04
CA ARG A 79 -5.99 -8.06 2.47
C ARG A 79 -6.26 -7.49 3.86
N LEU A 80 -5.37 -7.74 4.83
CA LEU A 80 -5.50 -7.22 6.19
C LEU A 80 -5.51 -5.69 6.22
N LEU A 81 -4.62 -5.03 5.48
CA LEU A 81 -4.61 -3.57 5.36
C LEU A 81 -5.93 -3.02 4.81
N ARG A 82 -6.52 -3.68 3.81
CA ARG A 82 -7.83 -3.27 3.26
C ARG A 82 -8.96 -3.46 4.27
N HIS A 83 -9.00 -4.58 4.96
CA HIS A 83 -10.01 -4.83 6.00
C HIS A 83 -9.87 -3.86 7.17
N GLY A 84 -8.63 -3.54 7.55
CA GLY A 84 -8.33 -2.56 8.62
C GLY A 84 -8.87 -1.16 8.37
N GLN A 85 -9.18 -0.81 7.12
CA GLN A 85 -9.79 0.48 6.79
C GLN A 85 -11.25 0.61 7.27
N ALA A 86 -11.95 -0.50 7.55
CA ALA A 86 -13.38 -0.50 7.85
C ALA A 86 -13.77 -1.36 9.07
N ALA A 87 -12.92 -2.31 9.47
CA ALA A 87 -13.18 -3.21 10.59
C ALA A 87 -12.72 -2.62 11.93
N SER A 88 -13.23 -3.16 13.05
CA SER A 88 -12.73 -2.82 14.38
C SER A 88 -11.31 -3.39 14.60
N PHE A 89 -10.57 -2.80 15.54
CA PHE A 89 -9.25 -3.30 15.93
C PHE A 89 -9.29 -4.78 16.31
N ASP A 90 -10.24 -5.18 17.17
CA ASP A 90 -10.37 -6.57 17.62
C ASP A 90 -10.60 -7.54 16.45
N THR A 91 -11.49 -7.17 15.52
CA THR A 91 -11.72 -7.96 14.30
C THR A 91 -10.45 -8.14 13.47
N VAL A 92 -9.68 -7.06 13.28
CA VAL A 92 -8.43 -7.13 12.51
C VAL A 92 -7.39 -7.99 13.26
N MET A 93 -7.34 -7.92 14.58
CA MET A 93 -6.42 -8.74 15.39
C MET A 93 -6.76 -10.24 15.31
N GLU A 94 -8.03 -10.61 15.35
CA GLU A 94 -8.47 -12.00 15.16
C GLU A 94 -8.14 -12.51 13.75
N MET A 95 -8.42 -11.69 12.73
CA MET A 95 -8.06 -12.02 11.35
C MET A 95 -6.54 -12.17 11.19
N SER A 96 -5.77 -11.29 11.83
CA SER A 96 -4.30 -11.35 11.81
C SER A 96 -3.77 -12.62 12.47
N ALA A 97 -4.31 -12.98 13.64
CA ALA A 97 -3.91 -14.20 14.35
C ALA A 97 -4.18 -15.45 13.50
N THR A 98 -5.37 -15.54 12.90
CA THR A 98 -5.74 -16.67 12.03
C THR A 98 -4.85 -16.71 10.78
N THR A 99 -4.64 -15.57 10.14
CA THR A 99 -3.79 -15.46 8.95
C THR A 99 -2.34 -15.82 9.29
N GLN A 100 -1.81 -15.33 10.40
CA GLN A 100 -0.45 -15.62 10.86
C GLN A 100 -0.25 -17.13 11.10
N ALA A 101 -1.23 -17.79 11.73
CA ALA A 101 -1.17 -19.24 11.94
C ALA A 101 -1.08 -20.02 10.62
N LEU A 102 -1.80 -19.58 9.58
CA LEU A 102 -1.68 -20.15 8.23
C LEU A 102 -0.31 -19.88 7.62
N MET A 103 0.18 -18.64 7.71
CA MET A 103 1.49 -18.27 7.14
C MET A 103 2.64 -19.10 7.74
N HIS A 104 2.59 -19.46 9.02
CA HIS A 104 3.58 -20.34 9.65
C HIS A 104 3.66 -21.74 9.03
N GLN A 105 2.61 -22.19 8.35
CA GLN A 105 2.57 -23.51 7.68
C GLN A 105 3.01 -23.45 6.21
N MET A 106 3.20 -22.24 5.66
CA MET A 106 3.55 -22.07 4.26
C MET A 106 5.03 -22.36 3.99
N SER A 107 5.32 -22.87 2.80
CA SER A 107 6.69 -23.12 2.31
C SER A 107 7.53 -21.85 2.30
N ASP A 108 6.94 -20.73 1.96
CA ASP A 108 7.60 -19.40 1.95
C ASP A 108 8.17 -19.04 3.32
N HIS A 109 7.44 -19.32 4.41
CA HIS A 109 7.93 -19.04 5.76
C HIS A 109 9.16 -19.90 6.09
N GLN A 110 9.15 -21.17 5.73
CA GLN A 110 10.29 -22.06 5.94
C GLN A 110 11.52 -21.61 5.11
N ALA A 111 11.28 -21.24 3.85
CA ALA A 111 12.33 -20.72 2.96
C ALA A 111 12.93 -19.42 3.53
N ALA A 112 12.09 -18.49 4.00
CA ALA A 112 12.52 -17.24 4.59
C ALA A 112 13.37 -17.45 5.86
N ILE A 113 12.95 -18.34 6.76
CA ILE A 113 13.71 -18.65 7.99
C ILE A 113 15.07 -19.26 7.64
N SER A 114 15.11 -20.24 6.72
CA SER A 114 16.37 -20.86 6.28
C SER A 114 17.32 -19.81 5.67
N ALA A 115 16.82 -18.98 4.75
CA ALA A 115 17.61 -17.93 4.12
C ALA A 115 18.14 -16.89 5.13
N MET A 116 17.33 -16.54 6.13
CA MET A 116 17.75 -15.65 7.22
C MET A 116 18.89 -16.24 8.06
N LEU A 117 18.82 -17.54 8.39
CA LEU A 117 19.89 -18.23 9.15
C LEU A 117 21.17 -18.32 8.32
N ASP A 118 21.06 -18.55 7.02
CA ASP A 118 22.18 -18.64 6.09
C ASP A 118 22.70 -17.27 5.64
N LYS A 119 22.04 -16.17 6.02
CA LYS A 119 22.35 -14.77 5.64
C LYS A 119 22.36 -14.56 4.13
N VAL A 120 21.42 -15.17 3.44
CA VAL A 120 21.17 -15.02 2.00
C VAL A 120 19.74 -14.50 1.75
N GLN A 121 19.46 -14.05 0.54
CA GLN A 121 18.10 -13.69 0.16
C GLN A 121 17.26 -14.95 -0.03
N ALA A 122 16.02 -14.92 0.46
CA ALA A 122 15.09 -16.00 0.24
C ALA A 122 14.67 -16.08 -1.24
N ASP A 123 14.54 -17.30 -1.75
CA ASP A 123 13.98 -17.59 -3.06
C ASP A 123 12.60 -18.24 -2.85
N TYR A 124 11.56 -17.55 -3.32
CA TYR A 124 10.17 -18.00 -3.20
C TYR A 124 9.76 -18.65 -4.51
N LYS A 125 9.38 -19.91 -4.46
CA LYS A 125 8.91 -20.63 -5.63
C LYS A 125 7.46 -20.26 -5.91
N ASP A 126 7.17 -19.90 -7.16
CA ASP A 126 5.79 -19.79 -7.64
C ASP A 126 5.15 -21.19 -7.62
N GLU A 127 4.14 -21.39 -6.78
CA GLU A 127 3.24 -22.56 -6.80
C GLU A 127 1.97 -22.25 -7.58
#